data_d26505459603d73bed1b7b03ef0ffa40
#
_entry.id   d26505459603d73bed1b7b03ef0ffa40
#
_cell.length_a   1.000
_cell.length_b   1.000
_cell.length_c   1.000
_cell.angle_alpha   90.00
_cell.angle_beta   90.00
_cell.angle_gamma   90.00
#
_symmetry.space_group_name_H-M   'P 1'
#
loop_
_entity.id
_entity.type
_entity.pdbx_description
1 polymer ?
#
loop_
_entity_poly.entity_id
_entity_poly.type
_entity_poly.pdbx_seq_one_letter_code
_entity_poly.pdbx_strand_id
1 'polypeptide(L)'
;CTRLLADMGAEVIKVESLQHIDPWRGEVDPAKAKIMYPTRIANAKPYDCSPGFNLQNRNKYGVTVDLRVPEGIEIIKELVKISDILVENYSPRVMPKLGLNFSVLHSLNPKLIMMSLPALGSTGPDKDYRAFGQTIDCMSGMAYLTGYYGEEPMLQSGLSYGDPLSGMNAAFALVAALINRRRTQAGIHIGADVDPLAA
;
A
#
# COMPACT_ATOMS: atom_id res chain seq x y z
N CYS A 1 -0.02 6.03 3.12
CA CYS A 1 -1.44 6.33 2.98
C CYS A 1 -2.21 5.92 4.24
N THR A 2 -2.50 4.64 4.45
CA THR A 2 -3.40 4.12 5.50
C THR A 2 -2.97 4.47 6.93
N ARG A 3 -1.66 4.59 7.20
CA ARG A 3 -1.16 5.07 8.50
C ARG A 3 -1.67 6.48 8.82
N LEU A 4 -1.61 7.40 7.86
CA LEU A 4 -2.08 8.78 8.08
C LEU A 4 -3.57 8.83 8.40
N LEU A 5 -4.38 8.01 7.71
CA LEU A 5 -5.80 7.90 7.99
C LEU A 5 -6.06 7.29 9.38
N ALA A 6 -5.31 6.24 9.76
CA ALA A 6 -5.41 5.63 11.07
C ALA A 6 -5.02 6.62 12.19
N ASP A 7 -3.97 7.42 12.00
CA ASP A 7 -3.56 8.47 12.95
C ASP A 7 -4.63 9.57 13.09
N MET A 8 -5.46 9.77 12.07
CA MET A 8 -6.61 10.69 12.09
C MET A 8 -7.93 10.06 12.57
N GLY A 9 -7.88 8.82 13.05
CA GLY A 9 -9.02 8.15 13.68
C GLY A 9 -9.81 7.21 12.76
N ALA A 10 -9.33 6.91 11.56
CA ALA A 10 -9.94 5.88 10.75
C ALA A 10 -9.66 4.49 11.33
N GLU A 11 -10.66 3.62 11.36
CA GLU A 11 -10.46 2.21 11.62
C GLU A 11 -9.82 1.55 10.41
N VAL A 12 -8.61 1.04 10.55
CA VAL A 12 -7.84 0.45 9.45
C VAL A 12 -7.56 -1.01 9.75
N ILE A 13 -8.03 -1.88 8.86
CA ILE A 13 -7.76 -3.32 8.89
C ILE A 13 -6.66 -3.62 7.85
N LYS A 14 -5.51 -4.10 8.33
CA LYS A 14 -4.41 -4.56 7.49
C LYS A 14 -4.55 -6.05 7.24
N VAL A 15 -4.78 -6.42 5.99
CA VAL A 15 -4.81 -7.82 5.57
C VAL A 15 -3.39 -8.28 5.27
N GLU A 16 -2.97 -9.37 5.89
CA GLU A 16 -1.65 -9.98 5.73
C GLU A 16 -1.76 -11.47 5.39
N SER A 17 -0.71 -12.03 4.82
CA SER A 17 -0.58 -13.47 4.53
C SER A 17 0.58 -14.06 5.32
N LEU A 18 0.40 -15.27 5.86
CA LEU A 18 1.49 -16.02 6.49
C LEU A 18 2.51 -16.54 5.48
N GLN A 19 2.11 -16.72 4.23
CA GLN A 19 2.98 -17.24 3.16
C GLN A 19 3.83 -16.15 2.52
N HIS A 20 3.37 -14.90 2.60
CA HIS A 20 4.06 -13.73 2.08
C HIS A 20 4.06 -12.64 3.17
N ILE A 21 4.95 -12.84 4.14
CA ILE A 21 5.10 -11.90 5.26
C ILE A 21 5.56 -10.55 4.72
N ASP A 22 4.97 -9.48 5.24
CA ASP A 22 5.32 -8.10 4.89
C ASP A 22 6.84 -7.88 5.12
N PRO A 23 7.61 -7.50 4.09
CA PRO A 23 9.05 -7.28 4.22
C PRO A 23 9.43 -6.26 5.31
N TRP A 24 8.56 -5.32 5.62
CA TRP A 24 8.77 -4.36 6.71
C TRP A 24 8.77 -4.99 8.10
N ARG A 25 8.29 -6.23 8.25
CA ARG A 25 8.42 -6.98 9.51
C ARG A 25 9.87 -7.36 9.79
N GLY A 26 10.76 -7.27 8.80
CA GLY A 26 12.17 -7.58 8.94
C GLY A 26 12.43 -9.09 8.99
N GLU A 27 13.53 -9.46 9.64
CA GLU A 27 13.94 -10.86 9.73
C GLU A 27 13.01 -11.66 10.67
N VAL A 28 12.49 -12.76 10.15
CA VAL A 28 11.57 -13.64 10.88
C VAL A 28 12.28 -14.81 11.58
N ASP A 29 13.50 -15.14 11.16
CA ASP A 29 14.34 -16.16 11.81
C ASP A 29 14.92 -15.59 13.12
N PRO A 30 14.62 -16.16 14.29
CA PRO A 30 15.12 -15.67 15.57
C PRO A 30 16.66 -15.61 15.67
N ALA A 31 17.36 -16.54 15.02
CA ALA A 31 18.82 -16.58 15.05
C ALA A 31 19.44 -15.41 14.28
N LYS A 32 18.90 -15.11 13.09
CA LYS A 32 19.33 -13.97 12.27
C LYS A 32 18.86 -12.62 12.84
N ALA A 33 17.66 -12.57 13.37
CA ALA A 33 17.11 -11.38 13.99
C ALA A 33 17.95 -10.93 15.20
N LYS A 34 18.51 -11.86 15.96
CA LYS A 34 19.43 -11.56 17.07
C LYS A 34 20.69 -10.83 16.61
N ILE A 35 21.17 -11.14 15.42
CA ILE A 35 22.33 -10.45 14.81
C ILE A 35 21.95 -9.03 14.37
N MET A 36 20.79 -8.89 13.73
CA MET A 36 20.30 -7.59 13.22
C MET A 36 19.82 -6.64 14.34
N TYR A 37 19.30 -7.21 15.42
CA TYR A 37 18.72 -6.45 16.55
C TYR A 37 19.31 -6.91 17.89
N PRO A 38 20.61 -6.73 18.14
CA PRO A 38 21.29 -7.32 19.29
C PRO A 38 20.79 -6.82 20.67
N THR A 39 20.19 -5.65 20.72
CA THR A 39 19.65 -5.04 21.93
C THR A 39 18.19 -5.46 22.23
N ARG A 40 17.59 -6.29 21.39
CA ARG A 40 16.19 -6.67 21.53
C ARG A 40 16.02 -7.99 22.26
N ILE A 41 14.98 -8.01 23.10
CA ILE A 41 14.64 -9.04 24.07
C ILE A 41 14.53 -10.41 23.37
N ALA A 42 15.27 -11.39 23.88
CA ALA A 42 15.38 -12.74 23.32
C ALA A 42 14.03 -13.51 23.20
N ASN A 43 12.98 -13.04 23.85
CA ASN A 43 11.66 -13.69 23.89
C ASN A 43 10.63 -13.01 22.98
N ALA A 44 10.95 -11.88 22.36
CA ALA A 44 10.05 -11.24 21.42
C ALA A 44 10.06 -11.97 20.08
N LYS A 45 8.90 -12.11 19.46
CA LYS A 45 8.80 -12.60 18.09
C LYS A 45 9.50 -11.60 17.15
N PRO A 46 10.55 -11.99 16.43
CA PRO A 46 11.37 -11.03 15.67
C PRO A 46 10.56 -10.19 14.69
N TYR A 47 9.58 -10.81 14.04
CA TYR A 47 8.69 -10.18 13.06
C TYR A 47 7.76 -9.11 13.66
N ASP A 48 7.63 -9.03 14.99
CA ASP A 48 6.88 -7.98 15.67
C ASP A 48 7.78 -6.86 16.20
N CYS A 49 9.09 -6.99 16.04
CA CYS A 49 10.08 -6.07 16.61
C CYS A 49 10.61 -5.03 15.63
N SER A 50 10.25 -5.09 14.35
CA SER A 50 10.75 -4.17 13.34
C SER A 50 10.24 -2.74 13.59
N PRO A 51 11.14 -1.74 13.78
CA PRO A 51 10.74 -0.35 13.93
C PRO A 51 10.00 0.18 12.70
N GLY A 52 10.45 -0.24 11.50
CA GLY A 52 9.83 0.15 10.24
C GLY A 52 8.40 -0.34 10.14
N PHE A 53 8.15 -1.62 10.46
CA PHE A 53 6.81 -2.17 10.48
C PHE A 53 5.92 -1.46 11.50
N ASN A 54 6.39 -1.30 12.73
CA ASN A 54 5.62 -0.68 13.80
C ASN A 54 5.31 0.80 13.50
N LEU A 55 6.28 1.53 12.90
CA LEU A 55 6.07 2.90 12.48
C LEU A 55 4.98 3.02 11.41
N GLN A 56 4.97 2.10 10.43
CA GLN A 56 4.03 2.16 9.30
C GLN A 56 2.64 1.60 9.63
N ASN A 57 2.52 0.80 10.69
CA ASN A 57 1.29 0.06 10.98
C ASN A 57 0.66 0.38 12.35
N ARG A 58 1.09 1.47 12.99
CA ARG A 58 0.43 1.93 14.23
C ARG A 58 -1.03 2.28 13.98
N ASN A 59 -1.86 2.08 15.00
CA ASN A 59 -3.30 2.32 14.96
C ASN A 59 -4.06 1.49 13.92
N LYS A 60 -3.52 0.32 13.53
CA LYS A 60 -4.18 -0.60 12.61
C LYS A 60 -4.50 -1.92 13.30
N TYR A 61 -5.61 -2.52 12.94
CA TYR A 61 -5.91 -3.91 13.25
C TYR A 61 -5.27 -4.81 12.20
N GLY A 62 -4.75 -5.97 12.62
CA GLY A 62 -4.20 -6.98 11.72
C GLY A 62 -5.17 -8.16 11.57
N VAL A 63 -5.35 -8.62 10.35
CA VAL A 63 -6.03 -9.88 10.05
C VAL A 63 -5.19 -10.69 9.06
N THR A 64 -5.13 -11.99 9.29
CA THR A 64 -4.41 -12.92 8.41
C THR A 64 -5.40 -13.65 7.53
N VAL A 65 -5.26 -13.50 6.21
CA VAL A 65 -6.13 -14.13 5.21
C VAL A 65 -5.28 -14.69 4.07
N ASP A 66 -5.56 -15.93 3.67
CA ASP A 66 -4.94 -16.52 2.48
C ASP A 66 -5.79 -16.24 1.23
N LEU A 67 -5.32 -15.31 0.40
CA LEU A 67 -6.02 -14.93 -0.85
C LEU A 67 -5.87 -15.95 -1.99
N ARG A 68 -5.17 -17.06 -1.77
CA ARG A 68 -5.02 -18.14 -2.77
C ARG A 68 -6.16 -19.14 -2.69
N VAL A 69 -6.95 -19.11 -1.62
CA VAL A 69 -8.11 -19.99 -1.43
C VAL A 69 -9.41 -19.21 -1.58
N PRO A 70 -10.46 -19.82 -2.11
CA PRO A 70 -11.75 -19.15 -2.33
C PRO A 70 -12.34 -18.53 -1.06
N GLU A 71 -12.21 -19.22 0.07
CA GLU A 71 -12.71 -18.76 1.37
C GLU A 71 -12.06 -17.44 1.80
N GLY A 72 -10.76 -17.28 1.52
CA GLY A 72 -10.04 -16.02 1.78
C GLY A 72 -10.56 -14.87 0.91
N ILE A 73 -10.88 -15.13 -0.34
CA ILE A 73 -11.48 -14.14 -1.24
C ILE A 73 -12.87 -13.73 -0.74
N GLU A 74 -13.68 -14.68 -0.29
CA GLU A 74 -15.01 -14.36 0.25
C GLU A 74 -14.92 -13.54 1.54
N ILE A 75 -13.94 -13.78 2.42
CA ILE A 75 -13.68 -12.95 3.61
C ILE A 75 -13.41 -11.50 3.17
N ILE A 76 -12.59 -11.27 2.14
CA ILE A 76 -12.33 -9.91 1.64
C ILE A 76 -13.61 -9.26 1.10
N LYS A 77 -14.42 -10.01 0.36
CA LYS A 77 -15.70 -9.48 -0.15
C LYS A 77 -16.65 -9.09 0.98
N GLU A 78 -16.72 -9.89 2.05
CA GLU A 78 -17.54 -9.54 3.21
C GLU A 78 -16.99 -8.28 3.93
N LEU A 79 -15.68 -8.16 4.08
CA LEU A 79 -15.07 -6.94 4.61
C LEU A 79 -15.37 -5.71 3.74
N VAL A 80 -15.34 -5.86 2.42
CA VAL A 80 -15.65 -4.77 1.49
C VAL A 80 -17.09 -4.26 1.64
N LYS A 81 -18.04 -5.13 1.92
CA LYS A 81 -19.45 -4.72 2.11
C LYS A 81 -19.65 -3.71 3.24
N ILE A 82 -18.78 -3.77 4.26
CA ILE A 82 -18.83 -2.90 5.44
C ILE A 82 -17.75 -1.82 5.44
N SER A 83 -16.88 -1.79 4.43
CA SER A 83 -15.76 -0.86 4.34
C SER A 83 -16.11 0.38 3.53
N ASP A 84 -15.63 1.54 3.96
CA ASP A 84 -15.70 2.77 3.19
C ASP A 84 -14.67 2.84 2.08
N ILE A 85 -13.47 2.31 2.36
CA ILE A 85 -12.28 2.43 1.51
C ILE A 85 -11.56 1.09 1.43
N LEU A 86 -11.09 0.73 0.25
CA LEU A 86 -10.11 -0.32 0.01
C LEU A 86 -8.86 0.29 -0.61
N VAL A 87 -7.69 0.00 -0.05
CA VAL A 87 -6.39 0.45 -0.59
C VAL A 87 -5.54 -0.77 -0.90
N GLU A 88 -4.99 -0.80 -2.10
CA GLU A 88 -4.05 -1.83 -2.53
C GLU A 88 -2.89 -1.22 -3.33
N ASN A 89 -1.75 -1.91 -3.37
CA ASN A 89 -0.58 -1.50 -4.15
C ASN A 89 0.05 -2.67 -4.91
N TYR A 90 -0.78 -3.57 -5.37
CA TYR A 90 -0.35 -4.66 -6.24
C TYR A 90 -0.07 -4.17 -7.67
N SER A 91 0.62 -5.00 -8.46
CA SER A 91 0.63 -4.78 -9.91
C SER A 91 -0.77 -4.93 -10.49
N PRO A 92 -1.13 -4.20 -11.57
CA PRO A 92 -2.51 -4.06 -12.07
C PRO A 92 -3.24 -5.36 -12.35
N ARG A 93 -2.49 -6.44 -12.63
CA ARG A 93 -3.04 -7.77 -12.93
C ARG A 93 -3.51 -8.56 -11.70
N VAL A 94 -3.12 -8.18 -10.48
CA VAL A 94 -3.34 -9.02 -9.29
C VAL A 94 -4.80 -8.99 -8.87
N MET A 95 -5.37 -7.82 -8.65
CA MET A 95 -6.77 -7.70 -8.21
C MET A 95 -7.76 -8.36 -9.19
N PRO A 96 -7.64 -8.17 -10.52
CA PRO A 96 -8.48 -8.90 -11.48
C PRO A 96 -8.31 -10.43 -11.40
N LYS A 97 -7.09 -10.95 -11.25
CA LYS A 97 -6.84 -12.38 -11.12
C LYS A 97 -7.48 -12.99 -9.86
N LEU A 98 -7.57 -12.21 -8.80
CA LEU A 98 -8.23 -12.61 -7.56
C LEU A 98 -9.76 -12.45 -7.61
N GLY A 99 -10.32 -11.92 -8.70
CA GLY A 99 -11.74 -11.60 -8.78
C GLY A 99 -12.16 -10.46 -7.84
N LEU A 100 -11.21 -9.57 -7.51
CA LEU A 100 -11.37 -8.43 -6.61
C LEU A 100 -11.19 -7.09 -7.36
N ASN A 101 -11.45 -7.05 -8.66
CA ASN A 101 -11.41 -5.82 -9.43
C ASN A 101 -12.53 -4.86 -9.00
N PHE A 102 -12.39 -3.59 -9.32
CA PHE A 102 -13.32 -2.56 -8.87
C PHE A 102 -14.78 -2.86 -9.25
N SER A 103 -15.06 -3.33 -10.47
CA SER A 103 -16.43 -3.60 -10.92
C SER A 103 -17.12 -4.68 -10.07
N VAL A 104 -16.39 -5.74 -9.68
CA VAL A 104 -16.91 -6.78 -8.77
C VAL A 104 -17.15 -6.20 -7.38
N LEU A 105 -16.18 -5.48 -6.82
CA LEU A 105 -16.30 -4.94 -5.48
C LEU A 105 -17.35 -3.82 -5.38
N HIS A 106 -17.45 -2.99 -6.41
CA HIS A 106 -18.47 -1.93 -6.50
C HIS A 106 -19.91 -2.52 -6.59
N SER A 107 -20.08 -3.67 -7.23
CA SER A 107 -21.39 -4.36 -7.22
C SER A 107 -21.82 -4.85 -5.83
N LEU A 108 -20.84 -5.16 -4.95
CA LEU A 108 -21.09 -5.54 -3.56
C LEU A 108 -21.29 -4.33 -2.64
N ASN A 109 -20.58 -3.25 -2.91
CA ASN A 109 -20.67 -1.99 -2.16
C ASN A 109 -20.60 -0.80 -3.13
N PRO A 110 -21.74 -0.28 -3.59
CA PRO A 110 -21.77 0.86 -4.52
C PRO A 110 -21.18 2.17 -3.97
N LYS A 111 -20.92 2.24 -2.65
CA LYS A 111 -20.28 3.39 -2.00
C LYS A 111 -18.79 3.20 -1.75
N LEU A 112 -18.22 2.07 -2.16
CA LEU A 112 -16.80 1.79 -1.96
C LEU A 112 -15.93 2.77 -2.73
N ILE A 113 -14.95 3.33 -2.04
CA ILE A 113 -13.82 4.04 -2.66
C ILE A 113 -12.66 3.05 -2.73
N MET A 114 -12.22 2.70 -3.94
CA MET A 114 -11.06 1.86 -4.14
C MET A 114 -9.88 2.71 -4.59
N MET A 115 -8.73 2.55 -3.93
CA MET A 115 -7.47 3.20 -4.27
C MET A 115 -6.46 2.14 -4.70
N SER A 116 -5.99 2.21 -5.94
CA SER A 116 -4.91 1.37 -6.47
C SER A 116 -3.64 2.21 -6.64
N LEU A 117 -2.53 1.72 -6.12
CA LEU A 117 -1.24 2.43 -6.12
C LEU A 117 -0.14 1.56 -6.78
N PRO A 118 -0.33 1.09 -8.03
CA PRO A 118 0.72 0.36 -8.71
C PRO A 118 1.92 1.29 -8.97
N ALA A 119 3.13 0.75 -8.85
CA ALA A 119 4.35 1.54 -8.83
C ALA A 119 4.55 2.41 -10.09
N LEU A 120 4.15 1.92 -11.26
CA LEU A 120 4.29 2.61 -12.55
C LEU A 120 2.95 2.94 -13.22
N GLY A 121 1.89 3.00 -12.44
CA GLY A 121 0.55 3.23 -12.96
C GLY A 121 -0.12 1.97 -13.51
N SER A 122 -1.39 2.08 -13.90
CA SER A 122 -2.18 0.98 -14.48
C SER A 122 -2.24 1.04 -16.00
N THR A 123 -1.79 2.13 -16.62
CA THR A 123 -1.70 2.34 -18.06
C THR A 123 -0.25 2.54 -18.53
N GLY A 124 -0.06 2.63 -19.84
CA GLY A 124 1.27 2.84 -20.41
C GLY A 124 2.07 1.56 -20.63
N PRO A 125 3.23 1.67 -21.30
CA PRO A 125 4.04 0.52 -21.71
C PRO A 125 4.65 -0.23 -20.53
N ASP A 126 4.94 0.47 -19.42
CA ASP A 126 5.68 -0.06 -18.28
C ASP A 126 4.79 -0.50 -17.12
N LYS A 127 3.47 -0.44 -17.27
CA LYS A 127 2.48 -0.77 -16.21
C LYS A 127 2.66 -2.13 -15.54
N ASP A 128 3.23 -3.06 -16.26
CA ASP A 128 3.42 -4.44 -15.80
C ASP A 128 4.76 -4.68 -15.10
N TYR A 129 5.68 -3.71 -15.11
CA TYR A 129 6.93 -3.83 -14.39
C TYR A 129 6.73 -3.74 -12.88
N ARG A 130 7.50 -4.54 -12.17
CA ARG A 130 7.57 -4.46 -10.71
C ARG A 130 8.61 -3.43 -10.34
N ALA A 131 8.23 -2.48 -9.50
CA ALA A 131 9.14 -1.48 -8.97
C ALA A 131 8.97 -1.34 -7.46
N PHE A 132 10.04 -0.96 -6.82
CA PHE A 132 10.10 -0.55 -5.42
C PHE A 132 10.48 0.93 -5.36
N GLY A 133 10.37 1.56 -4.21
CA GLY A 133 10.62 2.98 -4.07
C GLY A 133 11.94 3.45 -4.68
N GLN A 134 13.04 2.71 -4.49
CA GLN A 134 14.32 3.03 -5.12
C GLN A 134 14.29 2.97 -6.65
N THR A 135 13.57 2.00 -7.22
CA THR A 135 13.40 1.92 -8.67
C THR A 135 12.62 3.13 -9.18
N ILE A 136 11.59 3.54 -8.46
CA ILE A 136 10.79 4.73 -8.80
C ILE A 136 11.65 5.99 -8.75
N ASP A 137 12.49 6.16 -7.73
CA ASP A 137 13.39 7.30 -7.61
C ASP A 137 14.39 7.38 -8.78
N CYS A 138 14.92 6.24 -9.23
CA CYS A 138 15.79 6.18 -10.41
C CYS A 138 15.03 6.50 -11.70
N MET A 139 13.86 5.90 -11.92
CA MET A 139 13.09 6.08 -13.16
C MET A 139 12.49 7.48 -13.28
N SER A 140 12.16 8.13 -12.17
CA SER A 140 11.66 9.50 -12.15
C SER A 140 12.74 10.57 -12.34
N GLY A 141 14.02 10.19 -12.32
CA GLY A 141 15.15 11.11 -12.34
C GLY A 141 15.48 11.75 -10.98
N MET A 142 14.72 11.42 -9.92
CA MET A 142 14.97 11.98 -8.58
C MET A 142 16.37 11.62 -8.08
N ALA A 143 16.83 10.39 -8.31
CA ALA A 143 18.17 9.95 -7.94
C ALA A 143 19.27 10.79 -8.62
N TYR A 144 19.05 11.20 -9.86
CA TYR A 144 19.97 12.06 -10.60
C TYR A 144 20.00 13.51 -10.05
N LEU A 145 18.85 14.01 -9.60
CA LEU A 145 18.74 15.37 -9.05
C LEU A 145 19.19 15.46 -7.58
N THR A 146 19.41 14.34 -6.91
CA THR A 146 19.80 14.31 -5.51
C THR A 146 21.32 14.33 -5.40
N GLY A 147 21.88 15.39 -4.81
CA GLY A 147 23.32 15.55 -4.63
C GLY A 147 23.70 16.95 -4.16
N TYR A 148 24.97 17.17 -3.98
CA TYR A 148 25.51 18.49 -3.69
C TYR A 148 25.81 19.27 -4.99
N TYR A 149 25.63 20.58 -4.94
CA TYR A 149 25.90 21.44 -6.09
C TYR A 149 27.37 21.32 -6.54
N GLY A 150 27.57 21.02 -7.82
CA GLY A 150 28.92 20.90 -8.42
C GLY A 150 29.61 19.55 -8.20
N GLU A 151 28.93 18.57 -7.58
CA GLU A 151 29.43 17.21 -7.37
C GLU A 151 28.65 16.20 -8.20
N GLU A 152 29.18 14.96 -8.29
CA GLU A 152 28.44 13.85 -8.90
C GLU A 152 27.17 13.57 -8.13
N PRO A 153 26.04 13.24 -8.81
CA PRO A 153 24.79 12.92 -8.15
C PRO A 153 24.95 11.78 -7.15
N MET A 154 24.39 11.93 -5.97
CA MET A 154 24.32 10.83 -5.01
C MET A 154 23.31 9.80 -5.52
N LEU A 155 23.77 8.57 -5.70
CA LEU A 155 22.94 7.49 -6.24
C LEU A 155 21.77 7.10 -5.35
N GLN A 156 21.82 7.38 -4.04
CA GLN A 156 20.71 7.13 -3.11
C GLN A 156 20.79 8.01 -1.85
N SER A 157 19.66 8.61 -1.50
CA SER A 157 19.52 9.37 -0.25
C SER A 157 19.23 8.50 0.98
N GLY A 158 19.13 7.18 0.84
CA GLY A 158 18.68 6.27 1.90
C GLY A 158 17.16 6.30 2.16
N LEU A 159 16.43 7.22 1.56
CA LEU A 159 14.97 7.31 1.59
C LEU A 159 14.45 7.15 0.17
N SER A 160 13.47 6.27 0.00
CA SER A 160 12.72 6.18 -1.25
C SER A 160 11.60 7.22 -1.21
N TYR A 161 11.79 8.34 -1.88
CA TYR A 161 10.82 9.45 -1.88
C TYR A 161 9.49 9.07 -2.50
N GLY A 162 9.49 8.17 -3.48
CA GLY A 162 8.31 7.70 -4.16
C GLY A 162 7.26 7.14 -3.21
N ASP A 163 7.65 6.29 -2.25
CA ASP A 163 6.73 5.63 -1.33
C ASP A 163 5.99 6.61 -0.39
N PRO A 164 6.67 7.48 0.40
CA PRO A 164 5.97 8.41 1.28
C PRO A 164 5.18 9.47 0.51
N LEU A 165 5.69 9.95 -0.63
CA LEU A 165 5.01 10.94 -1.45
C LEU A 165 3.71 10.39 -2.03
N SER A 166 3.76 9.18 -2.62
CA SER A 166 2.56 8.48 -3.10
C SER A 166 1.57 8.24 -1.97
N GLY A 167 2.06 7.82 -0.80
CA GLY A 167 1.22 7.60 0.37
C GLY A 167 0.51 8.87 0.88
N MET A 168 1.16 10.03 0.84
CA MET A 168 0.56 11.31 1.22
C MET A 168 -0.48 11.77 0.19
N ASN A 169 -0.14 11.73 -1.09
CA ASN A 169 -1.06 12.09 -2.17
C ASN A 169 -2.30 11.19 -2.18
N ALA A 170 -2.12 9.89 -1.97
CA ALA A 170 -3.22 8.95 -1.86
C ALA A 170 -4.13 9.25 -0.66
N ALA A 171 -3.57 9.60 0.49
CA ALA A 171 -4.37 9.99 1.65
C ALA A 171 -5.20 11.26 1.35
N PHE A 172 -4.61 12.26 0.71
CA PHE A 172 -5.31 13.46 0.26
C PHE A 172 -6.44 13.14 -0.72
N ALA A 173 -6.17 12.33 -1.75
CA ALA A 173 -7.15 11.92 -2.75
C ALA A 173 -8.32 11.15 -2.12
N LEU A 174 -8.04 10.27 -1.14
CA LEU A 174 -9.07 9.53 -0.42
C LEU A 174 -9.98 10.44 0.41
N VAL A 175 -9.42 11.45 1.09
CA VAL A 175 -10.22 12.43 1.83
C VAL A 175 -11.11 13.24 0.86
N ALA A 176 -10.56 13.68 -0.28
CA ALA A 176 -11.33 14.36 -1.31
C ALA A 176 -12.47 13.48 -1.86
N ALA A 177 -12.18 12.18 -2.12
CA ALA A 177 -13.18 11.22 -2.57
C ALA A 177 -14.28 10.99 -1.52
N LEU A 178 -13.93 10.92 -0.22
CA LEU A 178 -14.92 10.83 0.86
C LEU A 178 -15.85 12.05 0.89
N ILE A 179 -15.31 13.24 0.69
CA ILE A 179 -16.13 14.48 0.61
C ILE A 179 -17.05 14.42 -0.61
N ASN A 180 -16.53 14.01 -1.77
CA ASN A 180 -17.34 13.85 -2.99
C ASN A 180 -18.44 12.80 -2.81
N ARG A 181 -18.11 11.64 -2.21
CA ARG A 181 -19.08 10.58 -1.92
C ARG A 181 -20.25 11.06 -1.04
N ARG A 182 -20.02 11.97 -0.09
CA ARG A 182 -21.09 12.56 0.72
C ARG A 182 -22.10 13.32 -0.15
N ARG A 183 -21.65 13.90 -1.26
CA ARG A 183 -22.49 14.65 -2.19
C ARG A 183 -23.18 13.76 -3.22
N THR A 184 -22.43 12.78 -3.78
CA THR A 184 -22.89 11.94 -4.89
C THR A 184 -23.57 10.66 -4.43
N GLN A 185 -23.32 10.21 -3.20
CA GLN A 185 -23.71 8.91 -2.66
C GLN A 185 -23.13 7.71 -3.45
N ALA A 186 -22.12 7.93 -4.28
CA ALA A 186 -21.47 6.94 -5.12
C ALA A 186 -20.00 6.74 -4.73
N GLY A 187 -19.53 5.50 -4.82
CA GLY A 187 -18.11 5.14 -4.72
C GLY A 187 -17.35 5.48 -6.00
N ILE A 188 -16.03 5.40 -5.92
CA ILE A 188 -15.14 5.70 -7.05
C ILE A 188 -13.90 4.82 -6.99
N HIS A 189 -13.33 4.49 -8.15
CA HIS A 189 -11.99 3.93 -8.26
C HIS A 189 -10.99 5.06 -8.54
N ILE A 190 -10.00 5.18 -7.66
CA ILE A 190 -8.87 6.08 -7.82
C ILE A 190 -7.68 5.20 -8.15
N GLY A 191 -7.30 5.16 -9.41
CA GLY A 191 -6.08 4.51 -9.88
C GLY A 191 -4.96 5.54 -10.02
N ALA A 192 -3.75 5.09 -10.29
CA ALA A 192 -2.70 5.96 -10.79
C ALA A 192 -3.04 6.52 -12.19
N ASP A 193 -4.11 6.03 -12.78
CA ASP A 193 -4.69 6.56 -14.00
C ASP A 193 -5.73 7.61 -13.63
N VAL A 194 -5.28 8.81 -13.44
CA VAL A 194 -6.15 9.96 -13.67
C VAL A 194 -6.22 10.09 -15.19
N ASP A 195 -7.17 9.39 -15.81
CA ASP A 195 -7.59 9.76 -17.15
C ASP A 195 -8.35 11.08 -17.04
N PRO A 196 -7.75 12.21 -17.41
CA PRO A 196 -8.42 13.51 -17.33
C PRO A 196 -9.59 13.64 -18.31
N LEU A 197 -9.83 12.60 -19.13
CA LEU A 197 -10.89 12.56 -20.14
C LEU A 197 -12.06 11.64 -19.77
N ALA A 198 -12.03 11.01 -18.59
CA ALA A 198 -13.13 10.15 -18.08
C ALA A 198 -14.06 10.89 -17.08
N ALA A 199 -14.16 12.21 -17.17
CA ALA A 199 -15.06 13.03 -16.38
C ALA A 199 -16.26 13.50 -17.21
#